data_1f7069bb83ca3a0a7e48ffef8ff726ef
#
_entry.id   1f7069bb83ca3a0a7e48ffef8ff726ef
#
_cell.length_a   1.000
_cell.length_b   1.000
_cell.length_c   1.000
_cell.angle_alpha   90.00
_cell.angle_beta   90.00
_cell.angle_gamma   90.00
#
_symmetry.space_group_name_H-M   'P 1'
#
loop_
_entity.id
_entity.type
_entity.pdbx_description
1 polymer ?
#
loop_
_entity_poly.entity_id
_entity_poly.type
_entity_poly.pdbx_seq_one_letter_code
_entity_poly.pdbx_strand_id
1 'polypeptide(L)'
;MTPTDWTTELPRAMTAATHHLKKGEIVSAFNIIGNGMTDIWAKAYAQGQVDRAIATVREHELFSIAHQDPYSERAYKKPRGYAGDAVMMDYVYAGVAAQGTTDLGKAVFTGTTRGSMGLSVLFRRQLLTACINEVASSRTDFNILSVASGHCREIEGSLLANPALAKAGRLVAFDQDEASCETVRRDYANSPVDVVCASVRKLLAGSDLSLGKFDLIYSAGLFDYLDDAVAERLVSVMAAMLKPGGKLLVGNFAPSSCGRGYMELFLDWKLIYRDAGQLRALFGLERSATTASFLDPHSNVVYAEWRCPK
;
A
#
# COMPACT_ATOMS: atom_id res chain seq x y z
N MET A 1 -27.54 -19.92 -17.88
CA MET A 1 -27.56 -18.46 -17.88
C MET A 1 -26.44 -18.00 -18.79
N THR A 2 -26.76 -17.30 -19.88
CA THR A 2 -25.75 -16.61 -20.71
C THR A 2 -24.94 -15.68 -19.80
N PRO A 3 -23.60 -15.69 -19.88
CA PRO A 3 -22.81 -14.74 -19.12
C PRO A 3 -23.28 -13.34 -19.46
N THR A 4 -23.75 -12.59 -18.47
CA THR A 4 -24.15 -11.21 -18.68
C THR A 4 -22.92 -10.45 -19.18
N ASP A 5 -23.10 -9.72 -20.27
CA ASP A 5 -22.03 -8.98 -20.93
C ASP A 5 -21.64 -7.76 -20.06
N TRP A 6 -20.35 -7.62 -19.76
CA TRP A 6 -19.84 -6.51 -18.96
C TRP A 6 -20.25 -5.14 -19.51
N THR A 7 -20.50 -5.02 -20.83
CA THR A 7 -20.91 -3.78 -21.47
C THR A 7 -22.31 -3.31 -21.03
N THR A 8 -23.17 -4.23 -20.58
CA THR A 8 -24.48 -3.91 -20.00
C THR A 8 -24.44 -3.85 -18.48
N GLU A 9 -23.55 -4.64 -17.84
CA GLU A 9 -23.42 -4.65 -16.39
C GLU A 9 -22.77 -3.36 -15.85
N LEU A 10 -21.72 -2.85 -16.51
CA LEU A 10 -20.95 -1.70 -16.05
C LEU A 10 -21.82 -0.43 -15.90
N PRO A 11 -22.58 0.02 -16.91
CA PRO A 11 -23.45 1.20 -16.76
C PRO A 11 -24.52 1.00 -15.69
N ARG A 12 -25.10 -0.20 -15.57
CA ARG A 12 -26.12 -0.50 -14.54
C ARG A 12 -25.52 -0.45 -13.13
N ALA A 13 -24.33 -1.03 -12.93
CA ALA A 13 -23.63 -1.00 -11.67
C ALA A 13 -23.26 0.42 -11.25
N MET A 14 -22.75 1.24 -12.19
CA MET A 14 -22.43 2.64 -11.94
C MET A 14 -23.68 3.46 -11.56
N THR A 15 -24.80 3.27 -12.27
CA THR A 15 -26.06 3.93 -11.94
C THR A 15 -26.56 3.54 -10.55
N ALA A 16 -26.51 2.25 -10.21
CA ALA A 16 -26.91 1.76 -8.89
C ALA A 16 -26.01 2.33 -7.77
N ALA A 17 -24.69 2.32 -7.97
CA ALA A 17 -23.74 2.88 -7.01
C ALA A 17 -23.98 4.40 -6.80
N THR A 18 -24.20 5.14 -7.88
CA THR A 18 -24.55 6.57 -7.81
C THR A 18 -25.83 6.80 -7.00
N HIS A 19 -26.86 6.00 -7.24
CA HIS A 19 -28.13 6.10 -6.51
C HIS A 19 -27.92 5.87 -4.99
N HIS A 20 -27.16 4.85 -4.60
CA HIS A 20 -26.83 4.59 -3.21
C HIS A 20 -26.02 5.72 -2.59
N LEU A 21 -25.01 6.26 -3.31
CA LEU A 21 -24.23 7.41 -2.81
C LEU A 21 -25.12 8.65 -2.56
N LYS A 22 -26.02 8.97 -3.51
CA LYS A 22 -26.95 10.10 -3.36
C LYS A 22 -27.94 9.94 -2.20
N LYS A 23 -28.19 8.70 -1.75
CA LYS A 23 -28.99 8.38 -0.57
C LYS A 23 -28.19 8.28 0.74
N GLY A 24 -26.87 8.42 0.69
CA GLY A 24 -26.00 8.20 1.85
C GLY A 24 -25.81 6.72 2.24
N GLU A 25 -26.19 5.78 1.40
CA GLU A 25 -26.07 4.33 1.60
C GLU A 25 -24.67 3.86 1.19
N ILE A 26 -23.64 4.33 1.92
CA ILE A 26 -22.23 4.18 1.56
C ILE A 26 -21.81 2.71 1.44
N VAL A 27 -22.25 1.84 2.37
CA VAL A 27 -21.90 0.42 2.35
C VAL A 27 -22.43 -0.26 1.09
N SER A 28 -23.70 0.01 0.72
CA SER A 28 -24.31 -0.55 -0.49
C SER A 28 -23.59 -0.06 -1.76
N ALA A 29 -23.25 1.23 -1.81
CA ALA A 29 -22.48 1.80 -2.91
C ALA A 29 -21.12 1.14 -3.05
N PHE A 30 -20.39 0.96 -1.95
CA PHE A 30 -19.03 0.42 -1.97
C PHE A 30 -18.96 -1.10 -2.14
N ASN A 31 -20.01 -1.85 -1.85
CA ASN A 31 -20.14 -3.24 -2.30
C ASN A 31 -20.13 -3.34 -3.83
N ILE A 32 -20.78 -2.40 -4.52
CA ILE A 32 -20.79 -2.34 -5.98
C ILE A 32 -19.44 -1.81 -6.51
N ILE A 33 -18.94 -0.70 -5.96
CA ILE A 33 -17.69 -0.04 -6.39
C ILE A 33 -16.48 -0.93 -6.12
N GLY A 34 -16.44 -1.67 -5.02
CA GLY A 34 -15.39 -2.64 -4.71
C GLY A 34 -15.55 -3.92 -5.52
N ASN A 35 -16.24 -4.91 -4.94
CA ASN A 35 -16.37 -6.24 -5.53
C ASN A 35 -17.03 -6.21 -6.92
N GLY A 36 -18.14 -5.49 -7.08
CA GLY A 36 -18.88 -5.43 -8.35
C GLY A 36 -18.03 -4.89 -9.50
N MET A 37 -17.29 -3.78 -9.30
CA MET A 37 -16.40 -3.25 -10.34
C MET A 37 -15.21 -4.15 -10.61
N THR A 38 -14.72 -4.90 -9.59
CA THR A 38 -13.63 -5.85 -9.76
C THR A 38 -14.07 -7.04 -10.61
N ASP A 39 -15.27 -7.56 -10.40
CA ASP A 39 -15.84 -8.64 -11.22
C ASP A 39 -16.06 -8.19 -12.67
N ILE A 40 -16.58 -6.98 -12.86
CA ILE A 40 -16.80 -6.40 -14.21
C ILE A 40 -15.48 -6.13 -14.90
N TRP A 41 -14.48 -5.58 -14.17
CA TRP A 41 -13.14 -5.41 -14.67
C TRP A 41 -12.52 -6.73 -15.15
N ALA A 42 -12.66 -7.81 -14.35
CA ALA A 42 -12.14 -9.13 -14.71
C ALA A 42 -12.75 -9.68 -16.01
N LYS A 43 -14.05 -9.46 -16.25
CA LYS A 43 -14.72 -9.81 -17.51
C LYS A 43 -14.20 -9.01 -18.70
N ALA A 44 -14.02 -7.69 -18.53
CA ALA A 44 -13.45 -6.82 -19.56
C ALA A 44 -11.99 -7.19 -19.85
N TYR A 45 -11.22 -7.50 -18.80
CA TYR A 45 -9.83 -7.93 -18.92
C TYR A 45 -9.70 -9.23 -19.71
N ALA A 46 -10.51 -10.24 -19.39
CA ALA A 46 -10.52 -11.52 -20.09
C ALA A 46 -10.84 -11.40 -21.60
N GLN A 47 -11.53 -10.31 -21.97
CA GLN A 47 -11.88 -10.00 -23.36
C GLN A 47 -10.90 -9.02 -24.04
N GLY A 48 -9.84 -8.55 -23.33
CA GLY A 48 -8.92 -7.55 -23.85
C GLY A 48 -9.57 -6.15 -24.05
N GLN A 49 -10.65 -5.83 -23.29
CA GLN A 49 -11.47 -4.63 -23.50
C GLN A 49 -11.43 -3.65 -22.31
N VAL A 50 -10.38 -3.68 -21.49
CA VAL A 50 -10.25 -2.79 -20.31
C VAL A 50 -10.29 -1.31 -20.71
N ASP A 51 -9.61 -0.92 -21.81
CA ASP A 51 -9.58 0.46 -22.26
C ASP A 51 -10.98 0.95 -22.66
N ARG A 52 -11.80 0.08 -23.25
CA ARG A 52 -13.21 0.38 -23.56
C ARG A 52 -14.03 0.54 -22.28
N ALA A 53 -13.79 -0.29 -21.27
CA ALA A 53 -14.47 -0.15 -19.98
C ALA A 53 -14.07 1.17 -19.29
N ILE A 54 -12.79 1.57 -19.33
CA ILE A 54 -12.33 2.87 -18.83
C ILE A 54 -13.02 4.03 -19.56
N ALA A 55 -13.15 3.97 -20.89
CA ALA A 55 -13.86 5.00 -21.66
C ALA A 55 -15.32 5.11 -21.20
N THR A 56 -16.02 3.97 -21.03
CA THR A 56 -17.40 3.94 -20.54
C THR A 56 -17.52 4.55 -19.13
N VAL A 57 -16.55 4.28 -18.23
CA VAL A 57 -16.55 4.86 -16.88
C VAL A 57 -16.39 6.38 -16.94
N ARG A 58 -15.52 6.91 -17.79
CA ARG A 58 -15.26 8.35 -17.92
C ARG A 58 -16.44 9.16 -18.40
N GLU A 59 -17.35 8.54 -19.15
CA GLU A 59 -18.57 9.17 -19.65
C GLU A 59 -19.73 9.17 -18.63
N HIS A 60 -19.61 8.41 -17.53
CA HIS A 60 -20.68 8.26 -16.55
C HIS A 60 -20.52 9.24 -15.38
N GLU A 61 -21.65 9.74 -14.82
CA GLU A 61 -21.64 10.70 -13.70
C GLU A 61 -20.88 10.20 -12.46
N LEU A 62 -20.83 8.88 -12.22
CA LEU A 62 -20.10 8.30 -11.10
C LEU A 62 -18.61 8.64 -11.16
N PHE A 63 -18.04 8.80 -12.35
CA PHE A 63 -16.63 9.21 -12.48
C PHE A 63 -16.40 10.59 -11.86
N SER A 64 -17.24 11.56 -12.19
CA SER A 64 -17.13 12.91 -11.60
C SER A 64 -17.43 12.93 -10.10
N ILE A 65 -18.35 12.10 -9.63
CA ILE A 65 -18.65 11.95 -8.20
C ILE A 65 -17.47 11.33 -7.47
N ALA A 66 -16.87 10.27 -8.01
CA ALA A 66 -15.71 9.61 -7.44
C ALA A 66 -14.53 10.58 -7.24
N HIS A 67 -14.33 11.51 -8.17
CA HIS A 67 -13.26 12.51 -8.11
C HIS A 67 -13.58 13.76 -7.27
N GLN A 68 -14.74 13.81 -6.59
CA GLN A 68 -14.99 14.76 -5.50
C GLN A 68 -14.33 14.31 -4.18
N ASP A 69 -13.94 13.04 -4.10
CA ASP A 69 -13.15 12.48 -3.03
C ASP A 69 -11.68 12.88 -3.19
N PRO A 70 -11.05 13.57 -2.21
CA PRO A 70 -9.65 14.00 -2.31
C PRO A 70 -8.67 12.83 -2.43
N TYR A 71 -9.00 11.65 -1.90
CA TYR A 71 -8.20 10.44 -2.05
C TYR A 71 -8.20 9.96 -3.52
N SER A 72 -9.39 9.83 -4.11
CA SER A 72 -9.56 9.36 -5.49
C SER A 72 -9.01 10.35 -6.50
N GLU A 73 -9.25 11.65 -6.29
CA GLU A 73 -8.71 12.72 -7.14
C GLU A 73 -7.18 12.70 -7.13
N ARG A 74 -6.57 12.56 -5.96
CA ARG A 74 -5.12 12.51 -5.83
C ARG A 74 -4.50 11.29 -6.52
N ALA A 75 -5.12 10.11 -6.33
CA ALA A 75 -4.69 8.88 -6.99
C ALA A 75 -4.67 9.02 -8.51
N TYR A 76 -5.72 9.63 -9.07
CA TYR A 76 -5.85 9.85 -10.50
C TYR A 76 -4.86 10.91 -11.03
N LYS A 77 -4.73 12.05 -10.33
CA LYS A 77 -3.85 13.16 -10.73
C LYS A 77 -2.35 12.87 -10.57
N LYS A 78 -1.99 11.95 -9.66
CA LYS A 78 -0.60 11.53 -9.42
C LYS A 78 0.39 12.70 -9.25
N PRO A 79 0.16 13.64 -8.31
CA PRO A 79 0.97 14.88 -8.21
C PRO A 79 2.45 14.61 -7.88
N ARG A 80 2.79 13.42 -7.40
CA ARG A 80 4.17 12.95 -7.16
C ARG A 80 4.67 11.97 -8.23
N GLY A 81 3.97 11.86 -9.37
CA GLY A 81 4.34 11.02 -10.50
C GLY A 81 3.84 9.57 -10.42
N TYR A 82 3.22 9.17 -9.33
CA TYR A 82 2.63 7.82 -9.13
C TYR A 82 1.39 7.89 -8.25
N ALA A 83 0.49 6.92 -8.40
CA ALA A 83 -0.64 6.73 -7.50
C ALA A 83 -0.18 6.07 -6.20
N GLY A 84 -0.92 6.26 -5.10
CA GLY A 84 -0.61 5.62 -3.81
C GLY A 84 0.53 6.28 -3.05
N ASP A 85 0.74 7.58 -3.22
CA ASP A 85 1.76 8.33 -2.50
C ASP A 85 1.47 8.43 -0.98
N ALA A 86 2.46 8.87 -0.22
CA ALA A 86 2.38 8.92 1.25
C ALA A 86 1.25 9.82 1.77
N VAL A 87 0.85 10.87 1.03
CA VAL A 87 -0.29 11.72 1.41
C VAL A 87 -1.61 10.96 1.32
N MET A 88 -1.77 10.06 0.34
CA MET A 88 -2.94 9.19 0.27
C MET A 88 -3.03 8.27 1.49
N MET A 89 -1.89 7.77 1.96
CA MET A 89 -1.85 6.98 3.20
C MET A 89 -2.26 7.82 4.40
N ASP A 90 -1.83 9.08 4.48
CA ASP A 90 -2.27 10.00 5.54
C ASP A 90 -3.79 10.20 5.54
N TYR A 91 -4.45 10.30 4.38
CA TYR A 91 -5.92 10.33 4.31
C TYR A 91 -6.56 9.08 4.92
N VAL A 92 -6.02 7.89 4.64
CA VAL A 92 -6.52 6.66 5.24
C VAL A 92 -6.29 6.64 6.75
N TYR A 93 -5.11 7.05 7.21
CA TYR A 93 -4.77 7.04 8.63
C TYR A 93 -5.59 8.07 9.44
N ALA A 94 -5.73 9.28 8.93
CA ALA A 94 -6.53 10.32 9.57
C ALA A 94 -8.03 10.05 9.48
N GLY A 95 -8.52 9.55 8.34
CA GLY A 95 -9.94 9.29 8.11
C GLY A 95 -10.79 10.56 8.06
N VAL A 96 -10.17 11.69 7.76
CA VAL A 96 -10.84 12.99 7.67
C VAL A 96 -10.60 13.55 6.28
N ALA A 97 -11.69 13.84 5.57
CA ALA A 97 -11.64 14.47 4.26
C ALA A 97 -11.16 15.93 4.37
N ALA A 98 -10.53 16.42 3.31
CA ALA A 98 -10.08 17.80 3.25
C ALA A 98 -11.24 18.80 3.42
N GLN A 99 -10.95 19.95 3.99
CA GLN A 99 -11.93 21.03 4.11
C GLN A 99 -12.46 21.45 2.73
N GLY A 100 -13.76 21.67 2.61
CA GLY A 100 -14.42 22.03 1.36
C GLY A 100 -14.85 20.83 0.50
N THR A 101 -14.55 19.58 0.91
CA THR A 101 -15.06 18.38 0.25
C THR A 101 -16.59 18.35 0.28
N THR A 102 -17.24 18.12 -0.86
CA THR A 102 -18.69 17.99 -0.96
C THR A 102 -19.24 16.81 -0.17
N ASP A 103 -20.53 16.76 0.11
CA ASP A 103 -21.11 15.65 0.87
C ASP A 103 -21.03 14.32 0.08
N LEU A 104 -21.16 14.34 -1.25
CA LEU A 104 -20.89 13.16 -2.08
C LEU A 104 -19.40 12.76 -2.03
N GLY A 105 -18.50 13.74 -2.10
CA GLY A 105 -17.06 13.49 -1.95
C GLY A 105 -16.71 12.88 -0.59
N LYS A 106 -17.32 13.34 0.50
CA LYS A 106 -17.17 12.75 1.85
C LYS A 106 -17.73 11.32 1.92
N ALA A 107 -18.83 11.05 1.24
CA ALA A 107 -19.39 9.69 1.17
C ALA A 107 -18.43 8.75 0.44
N VAL A 108 -17.88 9.17 -0.70
CA VAL A 108 -16.84 8.40 -1.41
C VAL A 108 -15.58 8.25 -0.56
N PHE A 109 -15.09 9.33 0.06
CA PHE A 109 -13.93 9.31 0.96
C PHE A 109 -14.10 8.31 2.12
N THR A 110 -15.29 8.25 2.70
CA THR A 110 -15.57 7.27 3.75
C THR A 110 -15.48 5.84 3.21
N GLY A 111 -16.02 5.59 2.03
CA GLY A 111 -15.95 4.27 1.40
C GLY A 111 -14.53 3.85 0.99
N THR A 112 -13.73 4.77 0.45
CA THR A 112 -12.33 4.51 0.06
C THR A 112 -11.42 4.30 1.27
N THR A 113 -11.58 5.09 2.34
CA THR A 113 -10.68 5.06 3.50
C THR A 113 -11.14 4.14 4.63
N ARG A 114 -12.43 3.80 4.70
CA ARG A 114 -13.05 2.93 5.73
C ARG A 114 -13.67 1.64 5.16
N GLY A 115 -13.70 1.49 3.84
CA GLY A 115 -14.02 0.22 3.19
C GLY A 115 -12.87 -0.78 3.32
N SER A 116 -13.08 -2.00 2.78
CA SER A 116 -12.14 -3.13 2.92
C SER A 116 -10.69 -2.78 2.57
N MET A 117 -10.45 -2.03 1.48
CA MET A 117 -9.12 -1.61 1.07
C MET A 117 -8.46 -0.65 2.08
N GLY A 118 -9.21 0.34 2.56
CA GLY A 118 -8.75 1.26 3.61
C GLY A 118 -8.42 0.55 4.92
N LEU A 119 -9.24 -0.44 5.30
CA LEU A 119 -9.01 -1.27 6.49
C LEU A 119 -7.73 -2.12 6.36
N SER A 120 -7.41 -2.60 5.16
CA SER A 120 -6.12 -3.28 4.91
C SER A 120 -4.92 -2.35 5.11
N VAL A 121 -5.04 -1.08 4.71
CA VAL A 121 -3.99 -0.08 4.94
C VAL A 121 -3.85 0.26 6.43
N LEU A 122 -4.96 0.33 7.17
CA LEU A 122 -4.93 0.50 8.63
C LEU A 122 -4.31 -0.70 9.34
N PHE A 123 -4.67 -1.93 8.93
CA PHE A 123 -4.03 -3.15 9.43
C PHE A 123 -2.53 -3.16 9.15
N ARG A 124 -2.10 -2.76 7.97
CA ARG A 124 -0.68 -2.63 7.62
C ARG A 124 0.08 -1.77 8.60
N ARG A 125 -0.45 -0.57 8.92
CA ARG A 125 0.16 0.33 9.92
C ARG A 125 0.30 -0.37 11.27
N GLN A 126 -0.74 -1.06 11.76
CA GLN A 126 -0.70 -1.80 13.02
C GLN A 126 0.33 -2.94 13.01
N LEU A 127 0.40 -3.70 11.91
CA LEU A 127 1.38 -4.76 11.72
C LEU A 127 2.81 -4.23 11.80
N LEU A 128 3.10 -3.15 11.08
CA LEU A 128 4.43 -2.54 11.08
C LEU A 128 4.79 -1.97 12.46
N THR A 129 3.85 -1.29 13.12
CA THR A 129 3.99 -0.83 14.50
C THR A 129 4.34 -1.99 15.45
N ALA A 130 3.65 -3.12 15.34
CA ALA A 130 3.94 -4.30 16.16
C ALA A 130 5.34 -4.88 15.88
N CYS A 131 5.76 -4.95 14.61
CA CYS A 131 7.10 -5.39 14.24
C CYS A 131 8.21 -4.47 14.78
N ILE A 132 8.00 -3.15 14.73
CA ILE A 132 8.91 -2.16 15.31
C ILE A 132 9.00 -2.38 16.81
N ASN A 133 7.88 -2.53 17.51
CA ASN A 133 7.83 -2.73 18.96
C ASN A 133 8.49 -4.05 19.40
N GLU A 134 8.32 -5.14 18.64
CA GLU A 134 9.00 -6.42 18.85
C GLU A 134 10.51 -6.24 18.94
N VAL A 135 11.09 -5.50 17.99
CA VAL A 135 12.53 -5.25 17.93
C VAL A 135 12.97 -4.26 19.00
N ALA A 136 12.29 -3.12 19.14
CA ALA A 136 12.67 -2.05 20.08
C ALA A 136 12.58 -2.48 21.55
N SER A 137 11.67 -3.41 21.88
CA SER A 137 11.55 -3.94 23.25
C SER A 137 12.55 -5.04 23.58
N SER A 138 13.07 -5.73 22.57
CA SER A 138 13.94 -6.91 22.75
C SER A 138 15.45 -6.60 22.65
N ARG A 139 15.83 -5.40 22.22
CA ARG A 139 17.22 -5.02 21.96
C ARG A 139 17.52 -3.60 22.44
N THR A 140 18.75 -3.38 22.91
CA THR A 140 19.23 -2.07 23.36
C THR A 140 19.96 -1.27 22.27
N ASP A 141 20.28 -1.93 21.13
CA ASP A 141 21.02 -1.36 19.99
C ASP A 141 20.36 -1.74 18.66
N PHE A 142 19.02 -1.66 18.62
CA PHE A 142 18.27 -2.08 17.45
C PHE A 142 18.53 -1.17 16.23
N ASN A 143 18.43 -1.76 15.05
CA ASN A 143 18.56 -1.08 13.78
C ASN A 143 17.46 -1.56 12.84
N ILE A 144 16.59 -0.65 12.40
CA ILE A 144 15.41 -0.93 11.56
C ILE A 144 15.53 -0.17 10.24
N LEU A 145 15.18 -0.79 9.11
CA LEU A 145 15.12 -0.15 7.80
C LEU A 145 13.70 -0.23 7.24
N SER A 146 13.12 0.92 6.97
CA SER A 146 11.87 1.06 6.20
C SER A 146 12.22 1.45 4.77
N VAL A 147 11.95 0.56 3.80
CA VAL A 147 12.23 0.80 2.37
C VAL A 147 10.96 1.27 1.66
N ALA A 148 11.04 2.40 0.97
CA ALA A 148 9.90 3.18 0.47
C ALA A 148 8.98 3.56 1.64
N SER A 149 9.56 4.28 2.58
CA SER A 149 9.01 4.54 3.91
C SER A 149 7.79 5.48 3.89
N GLY A 150 7.62 6.28 2.84
CA GLY A 150 6.61 7.33 2.80
C GLY A 150 6.75 8.27 4.01
N HIS A 151 5.66 8.54 4.73
CA HIS A 151 5.64 9.39 5.92
C HIS A 151 5.88 8.62 7.23
N CYS A 152 6.19 7.32 7.22
CA CYS A 152 6.49 6.50 8.40
C CYS A 152 5.44 6.59 9.53
N ARG A 153 4.15 6.63 9.21
CA ARG A 153 3.07 6.82 10.22
C ARG A 153 2.93 5.68 11.23
N GLU A 154 3.53 4.54 10.98
CA GLU A 154 3.65 3.42 11.93
C GLU A 154 4.49 3.77 13.17
N ILE A 155 5.35 4.79 13.09
CA ILE A 155 6.14 5.30 14.21
C ILE A 155 5.24 5.91 15.29
N GLU A 156 4.18 6.64 14.91
CA GLU A 156 3.29 7.36 15.84
C GLU A 156 2.68 6.45 16.93
N GLY A 157 2.40 5.19 16.58
CA GLY A 157 1.86 4.19 17.50
C GLY A 157 2.92 3.28 18.14
N SER A 158 4.21 3.49 17.83
CA SER A 158 5.30 2.62 18.26
C SER A 158 6.07 3.19 19.47
N LEU A 159 6.92 2.34 20.05
CA LEU A 159 7.85 2.75 21.10
C LEU A 159 8.84 3.82 20.63
N LEU A 160 9.09 3.92 19.31
CA LEU A 160 9.96 4.94 18.71
C LEU A 160 9.40 6.37 18.83
N ALA A 161 8.11 6.53 19.08
CA ALA A 161 7.53 7.83 19.40
C ALA A 161 8.01 8.37 20.76
N ASN A 162 8.64 7.53 21.60
CA ASN A 162 9.19 7.93 22.88
C ASN A 162 10.64 8.41 22.72
N PRO A 163 10.97 9.70 22.95
CA PRO A 163 12.32 10.24 22.82
C PRO A 163 13.37 9.56 23.74
N ALA A 164 12.94 8.94 24.85
CA ALA A 164 13.84 8.23 25.75
C ALA A 164 14.53 7.03 25.07
N LEU A 165 13.95 6.48 24.00
CA LEU A 165 14.53 5.39 23.20
C LEU A 165 15.54 5.88 22.15
N ALA A 166 15.68 7.18 21.96
CA ALA A 166 16.59 7.75 20.95
C ALA A 166 18.07 7.31 21.12
N LYS A 167 18.46 6.85 22.31
CA LYS A 167 19.80 6.32 22.59
C LYS A 167 19.91 4.80 22.47
N ALA A 168 18.78 4.11 22.30
CA ALA A 168 18.71 2.65 22.35
C ALA A 168 18.84 1.99 20.96
N GLY A 169 18.61 2.75 19.88
CA GLY A 169 18.69 2.24 18.52
C GLY A 169 18.14 3.26 17.52
N ARG A 170 17.94 2.85 16.27
CA ARG A 170 17.43 3.75 15.22
C ARG A 170 16.51 3.04 14.23
N LEU A 171 15.67 3.83 13.56
CA LEU A 171 14.97 3.48 12.33
C LEU A 171 15.52 4.35 11.19
N VAL A 172 15.90 3.73 10.08
CA VAL A 172 16.25 4.41 8.84
C VAL A 172 15.03 4.44 7.94
N ALA A 173 14.50 5.62 7.71
CA ALA A 173 13.45 5.89 6.73
C ALA A 173 14.11 6.13 5.36
N PHE A 174 13.99 5.16 4.46
CA PHE A 174 14.58 5.20 3.14
C PHE A 174 13.48 5.43 2.10
N ASP A 175 13.48 6.59 1.44
CA ASP A 175 12.51 6.92 0.40
C ASP A 175 13.17 7.77 -0.70
N GLN A 176 12.61 7.73 -1.92
CA GLN A 176 13.09 8.55 -3.03
C GLN A 176 12.37 9.90 -3.15
N ASP A 177 11.20 10.05 -2.51
CA ASP A 177 10.39 11.26 -2.58
C ASP A 177 10.86 12.28 -1.55
N GLU A 178 11.48 13.35 -2.01
CA GLU A 178 12.03 14.41 -1.14
C GLU A 178 10.97 15.01 -0.21
N ALA A 179 9.74 15.22 -0.69
CA ALA A 179 8.68 15.77 0.14
C ALA A 179 8.27 14.82 1.27
N SER A 180 8.33 13.50 1.05
CA SER A 180 8.16 12.51 2.10
C SER A 180 9.32 12.53 3.08
N CYS A 181 10.56 12.61 2.58
CA CYS A 181 11.75 12.70 3.42
C CYS A 181 11.72 13.93 4.33
N GLU A 182 11.34 15.09 3.80
CA GLU A 182 11.18 16.32 4.59
C GLU A 182 10.10 16.20 5.65
N THR A 183 8.97 15.58 5.30
CA THR A 183 7.88 15.30 6.25
C THR A 183 8.37 14.45 7.41
N VAL A 184 9.11 13.37 7.14
CA VAL A 184 9.68 12.49 8.18
C VAL A 184 10.69 13.25 9.05
N ARG A 185 11.61 14.01 8.45
CA ARG A 185 12.58 14.83 9.21
C ARG A 185 11.91 15.80 10.17
N ARG A 186 10.84 16.45 9.72
CA ARG A 186 10.08 17.42 10.53
C ARG A 186 9.29 16.73 11.63
N ASP A 187 8.50 15.70 11.27
CA ASP A 187 7.53 15.08 12.18
C ASP A 187 8.21 14.23 13.26
N TYR A 188 9.39 13.67 12.96
CA TYR A 188 10.15 12.79 13.85
C TYR A 188 11.51 13.36 14.29
N ALA A 189 11.67 14.69 14.28
CA ALA A 189 12.92 15.37 14.65
C ALA A 189 13.46 14.99 16.06
N ASN A 190 12.57 14.58 16.97
CA ASN A 190 12.91 14.17 18.34
C ASN A 190 12.84 12.65 18.56
N SER A 191 12.71 11.87 17.50
CA SER A 191 12.67 10.41 17.53
C SER A 191 13.94 9.82 16.97
N PRO A 192 14.28 8.54 17.27
CA PRO A 192 15.48 7.89 16.73
C PRO A 192 15.27 7.47 15.26
N VAL A 193 15.01 8.45 14.40
CA VAL A 193 14.71 8.26 12.98
C VAL A 193 15.75 8.99 12.13
N ASP A 194 16.50 8.23 11.35
CA ASP A 194 17.40 8.76 10.32
C ASP A 194 16.68 8.73 8.97
N VAL A 195 16.86 9.77 8.16
CA VAL A 195 16.22 9.85 6.84
C VAL A 195 17.27 9.78 5.73
N VAL A 196 17.10 8.80 4.84
CA VAL A 196 17.93 8.63 3.64
C VAL A 196 17.05 8.86 2.41
N CYS A 197 17.21 10.02 1.78
CA CYS A 197 16.50 10.35 0.55
C CYS A 197 17.25 9.78 -0.66
N ALA A 198 16.82 8.61 -1.12
CA ALA A 198 17.45 7.91 -2.22
C ALA A 198 16.51 6.90 -2.90
N SER A 199 16.71 6.71 -4.20
CA SER A 199 15.99 5.66 -4.94
C SER A 199 16.50 4.27 -4.57
N VAL A 200 15.60 3.29 -4.55
CA VAL A 200 15.94 1.85 -4.41
C VAL A 200 16.95 1.37 -5.46
N ARG A 201 17.08 2.05 -6.58
CA ARG A 201 18.13 1.78 -7.58
C ARG A 201 19.54 1.89 -6.98
N LYS A 202 19.76 2.77 -6.00
CA LYS A 202 21.04 2.87 -5.29
C LYS A 202 21.32 1.63 -4.43
N LEU A 203 20.29 1.07 -3.76
CA LEU A 203 20.41 -0.21 -3.05
C LEU A 203 20.75 -1.35 -4.03
N LEU A 204 20.03 -1.42 -5.15
CA LEU A 204 20.23 -2.44 -6.18
C LEU A 204 21.59 -2.34 -6.87
N ALA A 205 22.17 -1.14 -6.98
CA ALA A 205 23.49 -0.92 -7.54
C ALA A 205 24.64 -1.26 -6.58
N GLY A 206 24.31 -1.62 -5.32
CA GLY A 206 25.34 -1.86 -4.29
C GLY A 206 26.09 -0.59 -3.88
N SER A 207 25.48 0.59 -4.08
CA SER A 207 26.08 1.86 -3.67
C SER A 207 26.36 1.82 -2.16
N ASP A 208 27.54 2.26 -1.77
CA ASP A 208 27.84 2.42 -0.34
C ASP A 208 27.02 3.57 0.24
N LEU A 209 25.94 3.20 0.92
CA LEU A 209 25.07 4.13 1.64
C LEU A 209 25.38 4.14 3.14
N SER A 210 26.42 3.39 3.57
CA SER A 210 26.83 3.25 4.97
C SER A 210 25.69 2.90 5.94
N LEU A 211 24.67 2.16 5.45
CA LEU A 211 23.45 1.85 6.21
C LEU A 211 23.69 0.83 7.33
N GLY A 212 24.63 -0.08 7.15
CA GLY A 212 24.96 -1.16 8.10
C GLY A 212 24.02 -2.36 7.98
N LYS A 213 23.88 -3.10 9.10
CA LYS A 213 23.03 -4.30 9.21
C LYS A 213 21.84 -4.04 10.12
N PHE A 214 20.72 -4.74 9.86
CA PHE A 214 19.43 -4.46 10.47
C PHE A 214 18.85 -5.68 11.20
N ASP A 215 18.12 -5.40 12.26
CA ASP A 215 17.33 -6.37 13.00
C ASP A 215 15.96 -6.60 12.34
N LEU A 216 15.43 -5.55 11.68
CA LEU A 216 14.19 -5.58 10.91
C LEU A 216 14.38 -4.76 9.64
N ILE A 217 13.98 -5.33 8.50
CA ILE A 217 13.79 -4.59 7.25
C ILE A 217 12.36 -4.83 6.80
N TYR A 218 11.66 -3.78 6.41
CA TYR A 218 10.34 -3.92 5.82
C TYR A 218 10.12 -3.00 4.63
N SER A 219 9.22 -3.45 3.75
CA SER A 219 8.71 -2.67 2.63
C SER A 219 7.26 -3.06 2.38
N ALA A 220 6.33 -2.13 2.49
CA ALA A 220 4.91 -2.45 2.54
C ALA A 220 4.04 -1.77 1.46
N GLY A 221 4.64 -1.20 0.43
CA GLY A 221 3.90 -0.52 -0.65
C GLY A 221 4.72 -0.30 -1.91
N LEU A 222 5.88 -0.95 -2.02
CA LEU A 222 6.79 -0.82 -3.16
C LEU A 222 6.68 -1.98 -4.13
N PHE A 223 6.50 -3.19 -3.62
CA PHE A 223 6.55 -4.42 -4.42
C PHE A 223 5.42 -4.50 -5.45
N ASP A 224 4.33 -3.79 -5.21
CA ASP A 224 3.22 -3.62 -6.14
C ASP A 224 3.59 -2.95 -7.47
N TYR A 225 4.76 -2.31 -7.53
CA TYR A 225 5.27 -1.56 -8.69
C TYR A 225 6.51 -2.17 -9.33
N LEU A 226 7.07 -3.23 -8.75
CA LEU A 226 8.29 -3.88 -9.22
C LEU A 226 7.95 -5.15 -9.98
N ASP A 227 8.52 -5.30 -11.19
CA ASP A 227 8.51 -6.61 -11.85
C ASP A 227 9.27 -7.66 -11.02
N ASP A 228 9.05 -8.94 -11.34
CA ASP A 228 9.57 -10.05 -10.53
C ASP A 228 11.10 -10.02 -10.45
N ALA A 229 11.80 -9.74 -11.55
CA ALA A 229 13.26 -9.73 -11.57
C ALA A 229 13.85 -8.63 -10.66
N VAL A 230 13.27 -7.43 -10.69
CA VAL A 230 13.67 -6.33 -9.82
C VAL A 230 13.28 -6.61 -8.37
N ALA A 231 12.09 -7.17 -8.14
CA ALA A 231 11.60 -7.53 -6.82
C ALA A 231 12.48 -8.61 -6.15
N GLU A 232 12.82 -9.69 -6.85
CA GLU A 232 13.74 -10.75 -6.37
C GLU A 232 15.12 -10.19 -6.01
N ARG A 233 15.66 -9.34 -6.89
CA ARG A 233 16.95 -8.71 -6.61
C ARG A 233 16.89 -7.81 -5.39
N LEU A 234 15.82 -7.05 -5.20
CA LEU A 234 15.64 -6.19 -4.02
C LEU A 234 15.50 -7.01 -2.74
N VAL A 235 14.72 -8.09 -2.76
CA VAL A 235 14.62 -9.04 -1.63
C VAL A 235 16.01 -9.58 -1.27
N SER A 236 16.81 -9.99 -2.27
CA SER A 236 18.16 -10.53 -2.05
C SER A 236 19.09 -9.49 -1.41
N VAL A 237 19.04 -8.25 -1.87
CA VAL A 237 19.82 -7.14 -1.28
C VAL A 237 19.39 -6.88 0.18
N MET A 238 18.07 -6.74 0.42
CA MET A 238 17.54 -6.54 1.77
C MET A 238 17.89 -7.70 2.71
N ALA A 239 17.75 -8.94 2.24
CA ALA A 239 18.13 -10.12 3.03
C ALA A 239 19.61 -10.13 3.41
N ALA A 240 20.49 -9.72 2.47
CA ALA A 240 21.92 -9.58 2.74
C ALA A 240 22.25 -8.48 3.75
N MET A 241 21.36 -7.50 3.96
CA MET A 241 21.53 -6.43 4.94
C MET A 241 21.01 -6.80 6.34
N LEU A 242 20.41 -7.98 6.54
CA LEU A 242 19.99 -8.41 7.86
C LEU A 242 21.17 -8.84 8.75
N LYS A 243 21.03 -8.63 10.05
CA LYS A 243 21.81 -9.28 11.09
C LYS A 243 21.37 -10.77 11.23
N PRO A 244 22.22 -11.67 11.78
CA PRO A 244 21.75 -13.00 12.17
C PRO A 244 20.52 -12.92 13.09
N GLY A 245 19.47 -13.69 12.78
CA GLY A 245 18.17 -13.64 13.46
C GLY A 245 17.29 -12.43 13.10
N GLY A 246 17.74 -11.54 12.22
CA GLY A 246 16.96 -10.41 11.74
C GLY A 246 15.79 -10.82 10.85
N LYS A 247 14.77 -9.96 10.74
CA LYS A 247 13.52 -10.21 10.03
C LYS A 247 13.38 -9.31 8.78
N LEU A 248 12.96 -9.90 7.66
CA LEU A 248 12.51 -9.21 6.47
C LEU A 248 11.01 -9.39 6.32
N LEU A 249 10.27 -8.29 6.16
CA LEU A 249 8.83 -8.29 5.92
C LEU A 249 8.51 -7.51 4.62
N VAL A 250 7.79 -8.16 3.69
CA VAL A 250 7.37 -7.57 2.43
C VAL A 250 5.86 -7.70 2.29
N GLY A 251 5.19 -6.63 1.88
CA GLY A 251 3.76 -6.63 1.55
C GLY A 251 3.51 -6.40 0.07
N ASN A 252 2.47 -7.03 -0.47
CA ASN A 252 2.01 -6.88 -1.85
C ASN A 252 0.48 -7.03 -1.92
N PHE A 253 -0.20 -6.25 -2.76
CA PHE A 253 -1.62 -6.47 -3.01
C PHE A 253 -1.86 -7.84 -3.63
N ALA A 254 -2.86 -8.54 -3.10
CA ALA A 254 -3.22 -9.90 -3.52
C ALA A 254 -4.21 -9.87 -4.70
N PRO A 255 -4.24 -10.91 -5.56
CA PRO A 255 -5.23 -11.02 -6.63
C PRO A 255 -6.69 -11.02 -6.13
N SER A 256 -6.92 -11.37 -4.86
CA SER A 256 -8.22 -11.33 -4.17
C SER A 256 -8.66 -9.91 -3.78
N SER A 257 -7.85 -8.89 -4.04
CA SER A 257 -8.13 -7.50 -3.66
C SER A 257 -9.43 -7.00 -4.31
N CYS A 258 -10.39 -6.62 -3.47
CA CYS A 258 -11.70 -6.18 -3.93
C CYS A 258 -11.72 -4.80 -4.60
N GLY A 259 -10.66 -3.99 -4.43
CA GLY A 259 -10.58 -2.64 -4.97
C GLY A 259 -10.00 -2.53 -6.37
N ARG A 260 -9.55 -3.63 -6.97
CA ARG A 260 -8.83 -3.61 -8.24
C ARG A 260 -9.61 -2.92 -9.35
N GLY A 261 -10.89 -3.26 -9.50
CA GLY A 261 -11.75 -2.65 -10.53
C GLY A 261 -11.89 -1.14 -10.35
N TYR A 262 -12.08 -0.66 -9.12
CA TYR A 262 -12.13 0.77 -8.85
C TYR A 262 -10.79 1.46 -9.14
N MET A 263 -9.69 0.87 -8.70
CA MET A 263 -8.34 1.42 -8.91
C MET A 263 -8.01 1.53 -10.40
N GLU A 264 -8.25 0.48 -11.19
CA GLU A 264 -7.88 0.48 -12.60
C GLU A 264 -8.86 1.23 -13.50
N LEU A 265 -10.19 1.15 -13.24
CA LEU A 265 -11.20 1.78 -14.10
C LEU A 265 -11.38 3.28 -13.79
N PHE A 266 -11.30 3.69 -12.52
CA PHE A 266 -11.58 5.07 -12.09
C PHE A 266 -10.34 5.89 -11.81
N LEU A 267 -9.26 5.27 -11.31
CA LEU A 267 -8.09 5.99 -10.81
C LEU A 267 -6.85 5.86 -11.70
N ASP A 268 -6.94 5.09 -12.79
CA ASP A 268 -5.77 4.73 -13.60
C ASP A 268 -4.60 4.25 -12.73
N TRP A 269 -4.92 3.45 -11.72
CA TRP A 269 -3.97 2.93 -10.76
C TRP A 269 -3.80 1.43 -10.95
N LYS A 270 -2.73 1.05 -11.66
CA LYS A 270 -2.39 -0.34 -11.99
C LYS A 270 -1.28 -0.84 -11.07
N LEU A 271 -1.47 -2.03 -10.52
CA LEU A 271 -0.51 -2.70 -9.64
C LEU A 271 -0.15 -4.09 -10.19
N ILE A 272 0.98 -4.61 -9.73
CA ILE A 272 1.36 -6.00 -9.90
C ILE A 272 0.87 -6.77 -8.68
N TYR A 273 -0.19 -7.55 -8.88
CA TYR A 273 -0.78 -8.38 -7.83
C TYR A 273 -0.04 -9.69 -7.71
N ARG A 274 0.23 -10.16 -6.47
CA ARG A 274 0.88 -11.44 -6.22
C ARG A 274 0.13 -12.22 -5.15
N ASP A 275 -0.06 -13.52 -5.38
CA ASP A 275 -0.52 -14.43 -4.34
C ASP A 275 0.62 -14.80 -3.37
N ALA A 276 0.28 -15.60 -2.34
CA ALA A 276 1.24 -16.00 -1.33
C ALA A 276 2.40 -16.85 -1.88
N GLY A 277 2.15 -17.66 -2.91
CA GLY A 277 3.17 -18.47 -3.58
C GLY A 277 4.12 -17.60 -4.40
N GLN A 278 3.55 -16.72 -5.21
CA GLN A 278 4.30 -15.78 -6.03
C GLN A 278 5.15 -14.83 -5.18
N LEU A 279 4.59 -14.30 -4.07
CA LEU A 279 5.35 -13.42 -3.19
C LEU A 279 6.51 -14.15 -2.49
N ARG A 280 6.29 -15.41 -2.02
CA ARG A 280 7.37 -16.23 -1.46
C ARG A 280 8.45 -16.55 -2.48
N ALA A 281 8.08 -16.77 -3.75
CA ALA A 281 9.04 -17.09 -4.82
C ALA A 281 10.09 -16.00 -4.98
N LEU A 282 9.75 -14.72 -4.72
CA LEU A 282 10.70 -13.60 -4.78
C LEU A 282 11.89 -13.73 -3.80
N PHE A 283 11.77 -14.58 -2.77
CA PHE A 283 12.86 -14.81 -1.80
C PHE A 283 13.93 -15.79 -2.32
N GLY A 284 13.72 -16.37 -3.51
CA GLY A 284 14.61 -17.38 -4.10
C GLY A 284 14.42 -18.76 -3.47
N LEU A 285 14.90 -19.81 -4.14
CA LEU A 285 14.62 -21.20 -3.79
C LEU A 285 14.95 -21.56 -2.33
N GLU A 286 16.12 -21.16 -1.83
CA GLU A 286 16.59 -21.49 -0.48
C GLU A 286 15.75 -20.81 0.62
N ARG A 287 15.42 -19.53 0.46
CA ARG A 287 14.66 -18.76 1.46
C ARG A 287 13.18 -19.01 1.39
N SER A 288 12.63 -19.25 0.19
CA SER A 288 11.21 -19.47 -0.04
C SER A 288 10.65 -20.62 0.81
N ALA A 289 11.43 -21.69 1.04
CA ALA A 289 11.02 -22.82 1.86
C ALA A 289 10.81 -22.46 3.34
N THR A 290 11.49 -21.43 3.86
CA THR A 290 11.41 -20.95 5.25
C THR A 290 10.65 -19.63 5.39
N THR A 291 10.17 -19.06 4.28
CA THR A 291 9.39 -17.82 4.26
C THR A 291 7.93 -18.13 4.62
N ALA A 292 7.46 -17.56 5.72
CA ALA A 292 6.05 -17.57 6.07
C ALA A 292 5.29 -16.54 5.22
N SER A 293 4.03 -16.81 4.92
CA SER A 293 3.15 -15.83 4.27
C SER A 293 1.74 -15.89 4.84
N PHE A 294 1.08 -14.73 4.89
CA PHE A 294 -0.30 -14.60 5.37
C PHE A 294 -1.00 -13.46 4.65
N LEU A 295 -2.33 -13.56 4.56
CA LEU A 295 -3.19 -12.47 4.10
C LEU A 295 -3.56 -11.56 5.28
N ASP A 296 -3.79 -10.29 4.99
CA ASP A 296 -4.43 -9.40 5.94
C ASP A 296 -5.88 -9.88 6.22
N PRO A 297 -6.52 -9.45 7.33
CA PRO A 297 -7.87 -9.87 7.69
C PRO A 297 -8.96 -9.57 6.65
N HIS A 298 -8.66 -8.66 5.71
CA HIS A 298 -9.58 -8.24 4.65
C HIS A 298 -9.26 -8.88 3.29
N SER A 299 -8.25 -9.76 3.23
CA SER A 299 -7.83 -10.50 2.04
C SER A 299 -7.40 -9.65 0.84
N ASN A 300 -6.95 -8.42 1.08
CA ASN A 300 -6.47 -7.52 0.03
C ASN A 300 -4.95 -7.48 -0.12
N VAL A 301 -4.21 -7.72 0.96
CA VAL A 301 -2.73 -7.66 0.97
C VAL A 301 -2.18 -8.96 1.51
N VAL A 302 -1.23 -9.53 0.79
CA VAL A 302 -0.42 -10.65 1.25
C VAL A 302 0.91 -10.15 1.78
N TYR A 303 1.36 -10.71 2.88
CA TYR A 303 2.67 -10.44 3.48
C TYR A 303 3.52 -11.70 3.42
N ALA A 304 4.82 -11.51 3.21
CA ALA A 304 5.83 -12.56 3.32
C ALA A 304 6.88 -12.13 4.36
N GLU A 305 7.15 -13.02 5.31
CA GLU A 305 8.13 -12.84 6.39
C GLU A 305 9.21 -13.91 6.30
N TRP A 306 10.46 -13.48 6.32
CA TRP A 306 11.63 -14.36 6.38
C TRP A 306 12.56 -13.92 7.50
N ARG A 307 13.15 -14.90 8.21
CA ARG A 307 14.17 -14.65 9.24
C ARG A 307 15.54 -15.16 8.78
N CYS A 308 16.54 -14.29 8.91
CA CYS A 308 17.93 -14.68 8.68
C CYS A 308 18.33 -15.75 9.71
N PRO A 309 18.95 -16.87 9.31
CA PRO A 309 19.50 -17.83 10.26
C PRO A 309 20.41 -17.16 11.30
N LYS A 310 20.47 -17.78 12.52
CA LYS A 310 21.36 -17.32 13.60
C LYS A 310 22.78 -17.70 13.33
#